data_5a29aa048fb2928479949c6b7c87958d
#
_entry.id   5a29aa048fb2928479949c6b7c87958d
#
_cell.length_a   1.000
_cell.length_b   1.000
_cell.length_c   1.000
_cell.angle_alpha   90.00
_cell.angle_beta   90.00
_cell.angle_gamma   90.00
#
_symmetry.space_group_name_H-M   'P 1'
#
loop_
_entity.id
_entity.type
_entity.pdbx_description
1 polymer ?
#
loop_
_entity_poly.entity_id
_entity_poly.type
_entity_poly.pdbx_seq_one_letter_code
_entity_poly.pdbx_strand_id
1 'polypeptide(L)'
;MARKRIITTLLLSAALSAATLAAPSAPAGAAETTKGGPRPYRVVWDDFRHGFRTTGADAPWFQVAGGGYRADDGIVTTSGRGLQVRSRGVNPRTGEPAFTQTIPQITPSGAPGSGDHAKWLAYTSHTSSHGFPGFDAVPGQVLSCETTLSGRTYGTAGHPFGDAVADGEDDPRLASVMLNTIDSETSTAFDFVVTNKRIYAFYGRPTFGRATLGDYASFAHTVPLATRRPGAVHKLKIAYDRSAGLVRWLIDGREVLRVDRIGFRLDRRTLTLDEGGVEGRVAPRQLNCGMGLLSLLDGSYPTGKGLVRLSVHTNYFEPSVGEPRQESFVDERSAEGSRIYGQGGEFRMKNLVVSSVRNRR
;
A
#
# COMPACT_ATOMS: atom_id res chain seq x y z
N MET A 1 -31.14 36.13 42.65
CA MET A 1 -31.41 34.69 42.46
C MET A 1 -30.79 34.25 41.14
N ALA A 2 -29.56 33.73 41.18
CA ALA A 2 -28.81 33.32 40.01
C ALA A 2 -28.92 31.80 39.84
N ARG A 3 -29.51 31.33 38.73
CA ARG A 3 -29.58 29.91 38.39
C ARG A 3 -28.26 29.50 37.69
N LYS A 4 -27.47 28.68 38.36
CA LYS A 4 -26.34 27.95 37.76
C LYS A 4 -26.88 26.89 36.77
N ARG A 5 -26.53 27.02 35.50
CA ARG A 5 -26.68 25.93 34.50
C ARG A 5 -25.46 25.04 34.60
N ILE A 6 -25.70 23.79 34.98
CA ILE A 6 -24.71 22.71 34.94
C ILE A 6 -24.67 22.24 33.49
N ILE A 7 -23.53 22.42 32.83
CA ILE A 7 -23.23 21.83 31.49
C ILE A 7 -22.64 20.47 31.77
N THR A 8 -23.43 19.44 31.52
CA THR A 8 -22.97 18.04 31.56
C THR A 8 -22.26 17.77 30.24
N THR A 9 -20.95 17.69 30.31
CA THR A 9 -20.11 17.27 29.15
C THR A 9 -20.26 15.77 28.99
N LEU A 10 -21.03 15.32 27.99
CA LEU A 10 -21.03 13.94 27.54
C LEU A 10 -19.74 13.69 26.78
N LEU A 11 -18.85 12.94 27.39
CA LEU A 11 -17.71 12.28 26.71
C LEU A 11 -18.26 11.14 25.85
N LEU A 12 -18.44 11.39 24.56
CA LEU A 12 -18.75 10.36 23.59
C LEU A 12 -17.43 9.70 23.20
N SER A 13 -17.15 8.55 23.81
CA SER A 13 -16.06 7.66 23.41
C SER A 13 -16.40 7.09 22.05
N ALA A 14 -15.80 7.63 21.00
CA ALA A 14 -15.85 7.05 19.68
C ALA A 14 -15.03 5.73 19.70
N ALA A 15 -15.73 4.62 19.83
CA ALA A 15 -15.14 3.30 19.60
C ALA A 15 -14.78 3.19 18.09
N LEU A 16 -13.51 3.38 17.78
CA LEU A 16 -12.96 3.02 16.48
C LEU A 16 -13.05 1.49 16.37
N SER A 17 -14.03 1.02 15.63
CA SER A 17 -14.08 -0.37 15.21
C SER A 17 -12.89 -0.63 14.32
N ALA A 18 -11.81 -1.21 14.88
CA ALA A 18 -10.76 -1.82 14.10
C ALA A 18 -11.43 -2.88 13.24
N ALA A 19 -11.50 -2.67 11.93
CA ALA A 19 -11.87 -3.72 11.00
C ALA A 19 -10.81 -4.81 11.13
N THR A 20 -11.10 -5.81 11.94
CA THR A 20 -10.31 -7.04 11.98
C THR A 20 -10.35 -7.63 10.59
N LEU A 21 -9.21 -7.68 9.91
CA LEU A 21 -8.97 -8.50 8.75
C LEU A 21 -9.11 -9.96 9.21
N ALA A 22 -10.34 -10.43 9.36
CA ALA A 22 -10.62 -11.81 9.66
C ALA A 22 -10.33 -12.63 8.40
N ALA A 23 -9.12 -13.17 8.33
CA ALA A 23 -8.85 -14.27 7.42
C ALA A 23 -9.63 -15.50 7.91
N PRO A 24 -10.26 -16.29 7.02
CA PRO A 24 -10.88 -17.54 7.41
C PRO A 24 -9.79 -18.45 7.98
N SER A 25 -10.01 -18.96 9.18
CA SER A 25 -9.11 -19.92 9.83
C SER A 25 -9.09 -21.22 9.02
N ALA A 26 -7.97 -21.48 8.33
CA ALA A 26 -7.67 -22.80 7.81
C ALA A 26 -7.32 -23.74 8.97
N PRO A 27 -7.66 -25.04 8.91
CA PRO A 27 -7.31 -26.00 9.96
C PRO A 27 -5.78 -26.07 10.06
N ALA A 28 -5.27 -25.85 11.26
CA ALA A 28 -3.87 -26.00 11.58
C ALA A 28 -3.47 -27.47 11.44
N GLY A 29 -2.83 -27.82 10.33
CA GLY A 29 -2.05 -29.04 10.24
C GLY A 29 -0.90 -28.94 11.24
N ALA A 30 -0.85 -29.88 12.20
CA ALA A 30 0.18 -29.92 13.22
C ALA A 30 1.57 -29.98 12.55
N ALA A 31 2.32 -28.88 12.66
CA ALA A 31 3.72 -28.86 12.24
C ALA A 31 4.52 -29.67 13.26
N GLU A 32 5.10 -30.79 12.84
CA GLU A 32 6.10 -31.52 13.61
C GLU A 32 7.25 -30.58 14.00
N THR A 33 7.40 -30.35 15.29
CA THR A 33 8.52 -29.62 15.87
C THR A 33 9.80 -30.45 15.79
N THR A 34 10.45 -30.44 14.64
CA THR A 34 11.84 -30.91 14.53
C THR A 34 12.77 -29.89 15.21
N LYS A 35 13.78 -30.36 15.96
CA LYS A 35 14.81 -29.57 16.67
C LYS A 35 15.73 -28.70 15.79
N GLY A 36 15.35 -28.39 14.57
CA GLY A 36 15.98 -27.42 13.68
C GLY A 36 14.92 -26.39 13.32
N GLY A 37 15.24 -25.08 13.41
CA GLY A 37 14.34 -24.00 12.99
C GLY A 37 13.82 -24.20 11.56
N PRO A 38 12.80 -23.43 11.14
CA PRO A 38 12.14 -23.60 9.85
C PRO A 38 13.14 -23.68 8.70
N ARG A 39 12.95 -24.67 7.81
CA ARG A 39 13.87 -24.88 6.69
C ARG A 39 13.78 -23.73 5.68
N PRO A 40 14.92 -23.32 5.10
CA PRO A 40 14.90 -22.36 3.98
C PRO A 40 14.03 -22.90 2.84
N TYR A 41 13.30 -21.99 2.20
CA TYR A 41 12.44 -22.32 1.06
C TYR A 41 12.47 -21.21 0.00
N ARG A 42 12.05 -21.60 -1.21
CA ARG A 42 11.69 -20.70 -2.30
C ARG A 42 10.52 -21.32 -3.05
N VAL A 43 9.40 -20.64 -3.06
CA VAL A 43 8.16 -21.11 -3.68
C VAL A 43 7.64 -20.07 -4.68
N VAL A 44 7.14 -20.55 -5.80
CA VAL A 44 6.26 -19.77 -6.66
C VAL A 44 4.90 -19.83 -5.99
N TRP A 45 4.50 -18.74 -5.35
CA TRP A 45 3.22 -18.65 -4.65
C TRP A 45 2.06 -18.78 -5.62
N ASP A 46 2.13 -18.01 -6.71
CA ASP A 46 1.17 -18.10 -7.80
C ASP A 46 1.86 -17.72 -9.13
N ASP A 47 1.62 -18.51 -10.18
CA ASP A 47 2.01 -18.21 -11.56
C ASP A 47 0.79 -17.84 -12.43
N PHE A 48 -0.39 -17.75 -11.80
CA PHE A 48 -1.68 -17.36 -12.37
C PHE A 48 -2.20 -18.26 -13.50
N ARG A 49 -1.60 -19.44 -13.73
CA ARG A 49 -2.06 -20.36 -14.76
C ARG A 49 -3.43 -20.95 -14.49
N HIS A 50 -3.81 -21.01 -13.24
CA HIS A 50 -5.13 -21.51 -12.79
C HIS A 50 -6.11 -20.39 -12.47
N GLY A 51 -5.87 -19.19 -13.01
CA GLY A 51 -6.68 -18.00 -12.75
C GLY A 51 -6.27 -17.27 -11.47
N PHE A 52 -6.84 -16.10 -11.29
CA PHE A 52 -6.70 -15.31 -10.05
C PHE A 52 -7.87 -15.64 -9.13
N ARG A 53 -7.61 -16.28 -8.00
CA ARG A 53 -8.63 -16.79 -7.07
C ARG A 53 -8.56 -16.07 -5.73
N THR A 54 -9.69 -15.48 -5.32
CA THR A 54 -9.85 -14.76 -4.04
C THR A 54 -10.94 -15.35 -3.15
N THR A 55 -11.58 -16.43 -3.60
CA THR A 55 -12.68 -17.12 -2.90
C THR A 55 -12.44 -18.63 -2.87
N GLY A 56 -13.01 -19.30 -1.87
CA GLY A 56 -12.78 -20.72 -1.62
C GLY A 56 -11.74 -20.95 -0.51
N ALA A 57 -11.75 -22.14 0.09
CA ALA A 57 -10.90 -22.48 1.24
C ALA A 57 -9.38 -22.35 0.94
N ASP A 58 -9.00 -22.68 -0.30
CA ASP A 58 -7.60 -22.68 -0.73
C ASP A 58 -7.30 -21.50 -1.69
N ALA A 59 -8.04 -20.39 -1.58
CA ALA A 59 -7.77 -19.22 -2.40
C ALA A 59 -6.38 -18.64 -2.04
N PRO A 60 -5.46 -18.51 -3.01
CA PRO A 60 -4.11 -18.00 -2.71
C PRO A 60 -4.08 -16.50 -2.42
N TRP A 61 -5.18 -15.79 -2.68
CA TRP A 61 -5.29 -14.35 -2.52
C TRP A 61 -6.54 -13.95 -1.78
N PHE A 62 -6.50 -12.82 -1.10
CA PHE A 62 -7.69 -12.10 -0.68
C PHE A 62 -7.65 -10.67 -1.19
N GLN A 63 -8.83 -10.14 -1.51
CA GLN A 63 -9.01 -8.75 -1.91
C GLN A 63 -9.19 -7.88 -0.68
N VAL A 64 -8.48 -6.75 -0.62
CA VAL A 64 -8.61 -5.82 0.51
C VAL A 64 -10.03 -5.23 0.52
N ALA A 65 -10.65 -5.28 1.69
CA ALA A 65 -11.97 -4.71 1.93
C ALA A 65 -12.07 -4.23 3.38
N GLY A 66 -12.84 -3.19 3.62
CA GLY A 66 -13.10 -2.67 4.96
C GLY A 66 -13.92 -1.39 4.92
N GLY A 67 -14.67 -1.10 6.01
CA GLY A 67 -15.46 0.12 6.11
C GLY A 67 -16.51 0.33 5.02
N GLY A 68 -17.03 -0.75 4.43
CA GLY A 68 -17.98 -0.69 3.30
C GLY A 68 -17.32 -0.52 1.92
N TYR A 69 -16.00 -0.41 1.87
CA TYR A 69 -15.22 -0.29 0.64
C TYR A 69 -14.51 -1.61 0.30
N ARG A 70 -14.44 -1.94 -0.98
CA ARG A 70 -13.63 -3.05 -1.51
C ARG A 70 -12.70 -2.52 -2.59
N ALA A 71 -11.42 -2.85 -2.50
CA ALA A 71 -10.42 -2.47 -3.48
C ALA A 71 -10.45 -3.43 -4.69
N ASP A 72 -11.53 -3.39 -5.48
CA ASP A 72 -11.76 -4.29 -6.61
C ASP A 72 -12.02 -3.56 -7.94
N ASP A 73 -11.62 -2.30 -8.03
CA ASP A 73 -11.76 -1.46 -9.23
C ASP A 73 -10.77 -1.86 -10.34
N GLY A 74 -10.86 -3.12 -10.75
CA GLY A 74 -9.98 -3.68 -11.77
C GLY A 74 -10.64 -4.80 -12.57
N ILE A 75 -10.33 -4.85 -13.86
CA ILE A 75 -10.58 -6.01 -14.72
C ILE A 75 -9.34 -6.89 -14.65
N VAL A 76 -9.54 -8.11 -14.20
CA VAL A 76 -8.50 -9.11 -14.04
C VAL A 76 -8.53 -10.11 -15.19
N THR A 77 -7.39 -10.33 -15.82
CA THR A 77 -7.20 -11.40 -16.80
C THR A 77 -5.94 -12.20 -16.50
N THR A 78 -5.97 -13.48 -16.76
CA THR A 78 -4.84 -14.39 -16.58
C THR A 78 -4.54 -15.15 -17.87
N SER A 79 -3.28 -15.50 -18.07
CA SER A 79 -2.83 -16.27 -19.22
C SER A 79 -1.51 -16.98 -18.90
N GLY A 80 -0.94 -17.73 -19.84
CA GLY A 80 0.40 -18.29 -19.70
C GLY A 80 1.52 -17.26 -19.51
N ARG A 81 1.21 -15.96 -19.64
CA ARG A 81 2.14 -14.84 -19.38
C ARG A 81 2.00 -14.27 -17.96
N GLY A 82 1.04 -14.77 -17.16
CA GLY A 82 0.75 -14.33 -15.81
C GLY A 82 -0.57 -13.56 -15.70
N LEU A 83 -0.63 -12.70 -14.69
CA LEU A 83 -1.76 -11.82 -14.36
C LEU A 83 -1.65 -10.48 -15.08
N GLN A 84 -2.78 -9.97 -15.54
CA GLN A 84 -2.96 -8.57 -15.92
C GLN A 84 -4.14 -8.00 -15.16
N VAL A 85 -3.97 -6.83 -14.59
CA VAL A 85 -5.03 -6.03 -13.97
C VAL A 85 -5.00 -4.65 -14.60
N ARG A 86 -6.18 -4.16 -15.02
CA ARG A 86 -6.36 -2.80 -15.51
C ARG A 86 -7.56 -2.15 -14.84
N SER A 87 -7.55 -0.84 -14.67
CA SER A 87 -8.70 -0.09 -14.14
C SER A 87 -9.98 -0.46 -14.86
N ARG A 88 -11.08 -0.55 -14.12
CA ARG A 88 -12.36 -1.10 -14.59
C ARG A 88 -13.06 -0.21 -15.62
N GLY A 89 -12.98 1.11 -15.41
CA GLY A 89 -13.64 2.10 -16.25
C GLY A 89 -12.83 2.50 -17.46
N VAL A 90 -13.38 3.46 -18.16
CA VAL A 90 -12.79 4.06 -19.38
C VAL A 90 -12.89 5.57 -19.26
N ASN A 91 -11.79 6.27 -19.53
CA ASN A 91 -11.79 7.70 -19.66
C ASN A 91 -12.60 8.11 -20.90
N PRO A 92 -13.71 8.84 -20.75
CA PRO A 92 -14.61 9.14 -21.89
C PRO A 92 -13.96 10.04 -22.95
N ARG A 93 -12.85 10.71 -22.62
CA ARG A 93 -12.15 11.61 -23.55
C ARG A 93 -11.07 10.90 -24.34
N THR A 94 -10.37 9.92 -23.73
CA THR A 94 -9.21 9.27 -24.35
C THR A 94 -9.45 7.81 -24.71
N GLY A 95 -10.48 7.17 -24.15
CA GLY A 95 -10.73 5.74 -24.31
C GLY A 95 -9.79 4.86 -23.47
N GLU A 96 -8.89 5.46 -22.69
CA GLU A 96 -7.93 4.74 -21.86
C GLU A 96 -8.57 4.18 -20.57
N PRO A 97 -7.98 3.14 -19.97
CA PRO A 97 -8.42 2.63 -18.66
C PRO A 97 -8.48 3.72 -17.60
N ALA A 98 -9.56 3.78 -16.83
CA ALA A 98 -9.75 4.75 -15.76
C ALA A 98 -10.36 4.09 -14.52
N PHE A 99 -10.07 4.63 -13.34
CA PHE A 99 -10.74 4.22 -12.10
C PHE A 99 -12.21 4.62 -12.11
N THR A 100 -13.02 3.85 -11.41
CA THR A 100 -14.46 4.09 -11.25
C THR A 100 -14.89 4.30 -9.81
N GLN A 101 -14.02 3.93 -8.86
CA GLN A 101 -14.33 3.97 -7.43
C GLN A 101 -13.58 5.11 -6.75
N THR A 102 -14.34 5.88 -5.99
CA THR A 102 -13.87 6.84 -5.00
C THR A 102 -14.87 6.93 -3.87
N ILE A 103 -14.49 7.49 -2.75
CA ILE A 103 -15.41 7.78 -1.65
C ILE A 103 -15.35 9.27 -1.29
N PRO A 104 -16.35 9.79 -0.57
CA PRO A 104 -16.32 11.17 -0.12
C PRO A 104 -15.03 11.49 0.63
N GLN A 105 -14.47 12.65 0.36
CA GLN A 105 -13.26 13.17 1.00
C GLN A 105 -13.42 13.25 2.51
N ILE A 106 -14.55 13.76 2.94
CA ILE A 106 -14.94 13.88 4.35
C ILE A 106 -16.31 13.22 4.49
N THR A 107 -16.40 12.20 5.33
CA THR A 107 -17.72 11.72 5.75
C THR A 107 -18.24 12.58 6.90
N PRO A 108 -19.56 12.76 7.05
CA PRO A 108 -20.14 13.49 8.19
C PRO A 108 -19.71 12.93 9.56
N SER A 109 -19.35 11.67 9.64
CA SER A 109 -18.82 11.03 10.85
C SER A 109 -17.32 11.23 11.04
N GLY A 110 -16.62 11.84 10.10
CA GLY A 110 -15.17 11.91 10.09
C GLY A 110 -14.47 10.54 9.99
N ALA A 111 -15.26 9.48 9.82
CA ALA A 111 -14.70 8.13 9.77
C ALA A 111 -14.10 7.87 8.40
N PRO A 112 -12.82 7.57 8.36
CA PRO A 112 -12.17 7.10 7.17
C PRO A 112 -12.67 5.69 6.79
N GLY A 113 -13.00 5.42 5.48
CA GLY A 113 -12.96 4.07 4.93
C GLY A 113 -11.50 3.64 4.91
N SER A 114 -11.15 2.52 5.44
CA SER A 114 -9.78 2.04 5.36
C SER A 114 -9.49 1.56 3.95
N GLY A 115 -8.43 2.09 3.32
CA GLY A 115 -7.90 1.57 2.08
C GLY A 115 -8.56 2.02 0.78
N ASP A 116 -9.37 3.07 0.79
CA ASP A 116 -10.03 3.62 -0.40
C ASP A 116 -9.06 4.23 -1.45
N HIS A 117 -7.86 4.57 -1.04
CA HIS A 117 -6.77 4.88 -1.94
C HIS A 117 -6.32 3.66 -2.76
N ALA A 118 -6.55 2.46 -2.26
CA ALA A 118 -6.30 1.22 -2.97
C ALA A 118 -7.46 0.92 -3.92
N LYS A 119 -7.34 1.31 -5.17
CA LYS A 119 -8.40 1.10 -6.18
C LYS A 119 -8.56 -0.38 -6.50
N TRP A 120 -7.47 -1.11 -6.64
CA TRP A 120 -7.45 -2.57 -6.69
C TRP A 120 -6.27 -3.07 -5.87
N LEU A 121 -6.51 -3.93 -4.89
CA LEU A 121 -5.44 -4.41 -4.01
C LEU A 121 -5.72 -5.82 -3.52
N ALA A 122 -4.75 -6.71 -3.69
CA ALA A 122 -4.81 -8.07 -3.19
C ALA A 122 -3.51 -8.44 -2.46
N TYR A 123 -3.68 -9.24 -1.41
CA TYR A 123 -2.58 -9.86 -0.65
C TYR A 123 -2.69 -11.37 -0.64
N THR A 124 -1.56 -12.02 -0.36
CA THR A 124 -1.53 -13.49 -0.21
C THR A 124 -2.34 -13.92 1.01
N SER A 125 -3.05 -15.06 0.88
CA SER A 125 -3.89 -15.62 1.96
C SER A 125 -3.11 -16.41 3.01
N HIS A 126 -1.77 -16.46 2.91
CA HIS A 126 -0.94 -17.18 3.86
C HIS A 126 -1.01 -16.54 5.25
N THR A 127 -1.12 -17.38 6.28
CA THR A 127 -1.07 -16.95 7.68
C THR A 127 0.25 -17.42 8.30
N SER A 128 0.96 -16.52 8.94
CA SER A 128 2.21 -16.82 9.64
C SER A 128 1.99 -17.71 10.87
N SER A 129 3.06 -18.29 11.38
CA SER A 129 3.03 -19.06 12.64
C SER A 129 2.60 -18.22 13.85
N HIS A 130 2.57 -16.91 13.72
CA HIS A 130 2.16 -15.95 14.74
C HIS A 130 0.67 -15.55 14.63
N GLY A 131 -0.08 -16.11 13.69
CA GLY A 131 -1.50 -15.83 13.50
C GLY A 131 -1.83 -14.56 12.71
N PHE A 132 -0.83 -13.87 12.16
CA PHE A 132 -1.03 -12.71 11.31
C PHE A 132 -0.89 -13.07 9.82
N PRO A 133 -1.58 -12.35 8.92
CA PRO A 133 -1.38 -12.53 7.49
C PRO A 133 0.07 -12.34 7.07
N GLY A 134 0.60 -13.25 6.27
CA GLY A 134 1.97 -13.16 5.74
C GLY A 134 2.82 -14.40 6.01
N PHE A 135 4.08 -14.32 5.61
CA PHE A 135 5.08 -15.37 5.72
C PHE A 135 6.06 -15.06 6.85
N ASP A 136 6.48 -16.07 7.59
CA ASP A 136 7.37 -15.90 8.74
C ASP A 136 8.74 -15.31 8.36
N ALA A 137 9.14 -14.26 9.04
CA ALA A 137 10.49 -13.70 9.00
C ALA A 137 11.38 -14.41 10.04
N VAL A 138 11.98 -15.52 9.62
CA VAL A 138 12.78 -16.39 10.49
C VAL A 138 14.14 -15.77 10.79
N PRO A 139 14.57 -15.64 12.07
CA PRO A 139 15.91 -15.19 12.39
C PRO A 139 17.01 -16.01 11.69
N GLY A 140 18.02 -15.33 11.12
CA GLY A 140 19.09 -15.95 10.35
C GLY A 140 18.72 -16.29 8.90
N GLN A 141 17.51 -15.96 8.48
CA GLN A 141 17.06 -16.06 7.10
C GLN A 141 16.60 -14.70 6.58
N VAL A 142 16.63 -14.54 5.26
CA VAL A 142 16.10 -13.38 4.54
C VAL A 142 14.77 -13.78 3.90
N LEU A 143 13.67 -13.23 4.39
CA LEU A 143 12.36 -13.35 3.77
C LEU A 143 12.27 -12.38 2.58
N SER A 144 11.72 -12.83 1.46
CA SER A 144 11.53 -11.94 0.33
C SER A 144 10.27 -12.20 -0.48
N CYS A 145 9.67 -11.12 -0.98
CA CYS A 145 8.64 -11.09 -2.01
C CYS A 145 9.28 -10.61 -3.32
N GLU A 146 9.15 -11.39 -4.38
CA GLU A 146 9.79 -11.13 -5.68
C GLU A 146 8.81 -11.36 -6.82
N THR A 147 8.79 -10.46 -7.79
CA THR A 147 8.01 -10.62 -9.01
C THR A 147 8.71 -9.99 -10.22
N THR A 148 8.27 -10.38 -11.42
CA THR A 148 8.52 -9.64 -12.66
C THR A 148 7.27 -8.88 -13.02
N LEU A 149 7.35 -7.54 -12.99
CA LEU A 149 6.23 -6.63 -13.10
C LEU A 149 6.47 -5.59 -14.19
N SER A 150 5.42 -5.28 -14.94
CA SER A 150 5.34 -4.06 -15.74
C SER A 150 4.11 -3.26 -15.34
N GLY A 151 4.21 -1.92 -15.39
CA GLY A 151 3.12 -1.03 -15.03
C GLY A 151 2.98 0.12 -16.01
N ARG A 152 1.78 0.64 -16.12
CA ARG A 152 1.45 1.86 -16.85
C ARG A 152 0.34 2.60 -16.13
N THR A 153 0.42 3.92 -16.06
CA THR A 153 -0.66 4.80 -15.61
C THR A 153 -1.24 5.58 -16.78
N TYR A 154 -2.49 5.97 -16.68
CA TYR A 154 -3.26 6.62 -17.73
C TYR A 154 -3.90 7.89 -17.20
N GLY A 155 -4.13 8.87 -18.08
CA GLY A 155 -4.87 10.09 -17.77
C GLY A 155 -4.18 11.04 -16.77
N THR A 156 -3.01 10.70 -16.27
CA THR A 156 -2.33 11.45 -15.21
C THR A 156 -1.74 12.78 -15.71
N ALA A 157 -1.34 12.89 -16.97
CA ALA A 157 -0.88 14.16 -17.57
C ALA A 157 -1.98 15.22 -17.64
N GLY A 158 -3.25 14.81 -17.69
CA GLY A 158 -4.41 15.70 -17.74
C GLY A 158 -5.04 16.02 -16.38
N HIS A 159 -4.26 15.95 -15.30
CA HIS A 159 -4.74 16.17 -13.94
C HIS A 159 -5.25 17.60 -13.70
N PRO A 160 -6.20 17.81 -12.77
CA PRO A 160 -6.78 19.12 -12.48
C PRO A 160 -6.04 19.93 -11.39
N PHE A 161 -4.86 19.51 -10.95
CA PHE A 161 -4.21 20.02 -9.74
C PHE A 161 -3.27 21.24 -9.98
N GLY A 162 -3.11 21.67 -11.25
CA GLY A 162 -2.23 22.79 -11.58
C GLY A 162 -0.80 22.57 -11.06
N ASP A 163 -0.21 23.61 -10.49
CA ASP A 163 1.18 23.61 -10.01
C ASP A 163 1.41 22.74 -8.76
N ALA A 164 0.35 22.21 -8.14
CA ALA A 164 0.48 21.26 -7.02
C ALA A 164 1.00 19.88 -7.47
N VAL A 165 0.99 19.59 -8.77
CA VAL A 165 1.56 18.39 -9.38
C VAL A 165 2.41 18.82 -10.57
N ALA A 166 3.71 18.82 -10.39
CA ALA A 166 4.64 19.32 -11.41
C ALA A 166 4.77 18.37 -12.61
N ASP A 167 4.66 17.07 -12.40
CA ASP A 167 4.76 16.04 -13.44
C ASP A 167 3.77 14.91 -13.17
N GLY A 168 2.58 15.00 -13.76
CA GLY A 168 1.52 14.02 -13.53
C GLY A 168 1.88 12.58 -13.94
N GLU A 169 2.78 12.39 -14.91
CA GLU A 169 3.21 11.04 -15.29
C GLU A 169 4.24 10.43 -14.32
N ASP A 170 4.81 11.25 -13.43
CA ASP A 170 5.76 10.81 -12.40
C ASP A 170 5.19 10.90 -10.98
N ASP A 171 4.06 11.55 -10.79
CA ASP A 171 3.47 11.71 -9.46
C ASP A 171 2.71 10.43 -9.02
N PRO A 172 3.22 9.68 -8.03
CA PRO A 172 2.60 8.44 -7.58
C PRO A 172 1.25 8.63 -6.89
N ARG A 173 0.89 9.87 -6.52
CA ARG A 173 -0.39 10.19 -5.88
C ARG A 173 -1.55 10.15 -6.87
N LEU A 174 -1.30 10.41 -8.15
CA LEU A 174 -2.36 10.44 -9.18
C LEU A 174 -2.81 9.04 -9.57
N ALA A 175 -1.86 8.19 -9.92
CA ALA A 175 -2.07 6.77 -10.15
C ALA A 175 -0.73 6.04 -10.02
N SER A 176 -0.75 4.86 -9.46
CA SER A 176 0.45 4.03 -9.33
C SER A 176 0.13 2.55 -9.36
N VAL A 177 1.15 1.77 -9.75
CA VAL A 177 1.18 0.32 -9.66
C VAL A 177 2.09 -0.07 -8.51
N MET A 178 1.74 -1.10 -7.75
CA MET A 178 2.53 -1.48 -6.59
C MET A 178 2.82 -2.97 -6.51
N LEU A 179 4.04 -3.30 -6.07
CA LEU A 179 4.35 -4.52 -5.35
C LEU A 179 4.37 -4.16 -3.86
N ASN A 180 3.43 -4.71 -3.12
CA ASN A 180 3.23 -4.37 -1.71
C ASN A 180 3.82 -5.41 -0.78
N THR A 181 4.35 -4.97 0.36
CA THR A 181 4.57 -5.82 1.51
C THR A 181 4.12 -5.10 2.78
N ILE A 182 3.42 -5.82 3.65
CA ILE A 182 2.92 -5.25 4.90
C ILE A 182 3.06 -6.25 6.04
N ASP A 183 3.40 -5.73 7.20
CA ASP A 183 3.20 -6.38 8.48
C ASP A 183 2.10 -5.66 9.26
N SER A 184 0.94 -6.29 9.35
CA SER A 184 -0.21 -5.73 10.07
C SER A 184 -0.03 -5.73 11.60
N GLU A 185 0.83 -6.59 12.13
CA GLU A 185 1.12 -6.65 13.57
C GLU A 185 1.83 -5.39 14.05
N THR A 186 2.82 -4.91 13.30
CA THR A 186 3.63 -3.74 13.68
C THR A 186 3.27 -2.48 12.89
N SER A 187 2.25 -2.54 12.02
CA SER A 187 1.87 -1.45 11.12
C SER A 187 3.06 -0.95 10.29
N THR A 188 3.77 -1.86 9.63
CA THR A 188 4.96 -1.51 8.84
C THR A 188 4.79 -1.96 7.40
N ALA A 189 5.06 -1.09 6.45
CA ALA A 189 4.94 -1.37 5.01
C ALA A 189 6.24 -1.05 4.27
N PHE A 190 6.58 -1.91 3.32
CA PHE A 190 7.71 -1.77 2.41
C PHE A 190 7.22 -2.10 1.00
N ASP A 191 7.12 -1.11 0.12
CA ASP A 191 6.53 -1.33 -1.19
C ASP A 191 7.45 -0.83 -2.31
N PHE A 192 7.22 -1.32 -3.51
CA PHE A 192 7.57 -0.60 -4.72
C PHE A 192 6.35 0.13 -5.25
N VAL A 193 6.53 1.39 -5.61
CA VAL A 193 5.53 2.23 -6.28
C VAL A 193 6.06 2.57 -7.66
N VAL A 194 5.25 2.35 -8.68
CA VAL A 194 5.66 2.45 -10.08
C VAL A 194 4.73 3.42 -10.81
N THR A 195 5.31 4.50 -11.35
CA THR A 195 4.67 5.46 -12.24
C THR A 195 5.10 5.21 -13.70
N ASN A 196 4.67 6.05 -14.63
CA ASN A 196 5.14 5.96 -16.02
C ASN A 196 6.64 6.25 -16.17
N LYS A 197 7.19 7.12 -15.33
CA LYS A 197 8.57 7.62 -15.47
C LYS A 197 9.55 7.07 -14.46
N ARG A 198 9.05 6.55 -13.31
CA ARG A 198 9.94 6.19 -12.20
C ARG A 198 9.47 4.98 -11.41
N ILE A 199 10.42 4.34 -10.73
CA ILE A 199 10.19 3.36 -9.67
C ILE A 199 10.62 4.01 -8.37
N TYR A 200 9.76 3.93 -7.36
CA TYR A 200 10.00 4.41 -6.01
C TYR A 200 10.01 3.25 -5.02
N ALA A 201 10.72 3.40 -3.93
CA ALA A 201 10.45 2.64 -2.71
C ALA A 201 9.47 3.43 -1.85
N PHE A 202 8.47 2.75 -1.33
CA PHE A 202 7.67 3.23 -0.23
C PHE A 202 8.16 2.55 1.06
N TYR A 203 8.36 3.36 2.09
CA TYR A 203 8.63 2.90 3.44
C TYR A 203 7.75 3.68 4.40
N GLY A 204 6.91 2.97 5.15
CA GLY A 204 5.96 3.65 6.01
C GLY A 204 5.49 2.85 7.20
N ARG A 205 4.87 3.57 8.11
CA ARG A 205 4.14 3.06 9.26
C ARG A 205 2.79 3.76 9.36
N PRO A 206 1.72 3.18 8.79
CA PRO A 206 0.37 3.76 8.88
C PRO A 206 -0.16 3.78 10.32
N THR A 207 -1.12 4.66 10.59
CA THR A 207 -1.68 4.92 11.93
C THR A 207 -2.61 3.83 12.46
N PHE A 208 -3.06 2.89 11.63
CA PHE A 208 -4.14 1.94 12.00
C PHE A 208 -3.79 1.05 13.19
N GLY A 209 -2.52 0.85 13.50
CA GLY A 209 -2.07 0.08 14.66
C GLY A 209 -2.02 0.89 15.98
N ARG A 210 -2.23 2.20 15.97
CA ARG A 210 -2.07 3.04 17.18
C ARG A 210 -2.98 2.63 18.33
N ALA A 211 -4.17 2.11 18.04
CA ALA A 211 -5.10 1.65 19.07
C ALA A 211 -4.52 0.50 19.93
N THR A 212 -3.61 -0.31 19.37
CA THR A 212 -3.01 -1.47 20.03
C THR A 212 -1.54 -1.29 20.36
N LEU A 213 -0.81 -0.51 19.56
CA LEU A 213 0.65 -0.34 19.67
C LEU A 213 1.05 0.97 20.36
N GLY A 214 0.08 1.83 20.71
CA GLY A 214 0.35 3.14 21.31
C GLY A 214 0.79 4.19 20.29
N ASP A 215 1.38 5.30 20.79
CA ASP A 215 1.77 6.45 19.99
C ASP A 215 3.14 6.27 19.32
N TYR A 216 3.23 5.33 18.40
CA TYR A 216 4.43 5.15 17.58
C TYR A 216 4.52 6.18 16.46
N ALA A 217 5.74 6.45 15.99
CA ALA A 217 5.98 7.28 14.82
C ALA A 217 5.27 6.70 13.58
N SER A 218 4.31 7.45 13.08
CA SER A 218 3.57 7.12 11.85
C SER A 218 3.98 8.09 10.75
N PHE A 219 4.44 7.55 9.65
CA PHE A 219 5.01 8.30 8.54
C PHE A 219 4.98 7.51 7.24
N ALA A 220 5.18 8.20 6.13
CA ALA A 220 5.46 7.61 4.84
C ALA A 220 6.61 8.35 4.13
N HIS A 221 7.51 7.58 3.55
CA HIS A 221 8.56 8.04 2.66
C HIS A 221 8.36 7.43 1.28
N THR A 222 8.52 8.26 0.24
CA THR A 222 8.51 7.81 -1.16
C THR A 222 9.87 8.18 -1.76
N VAL A 223 10.74 7.19 -1.88
CA VAL A 223 12.15 7.36 -2.28
C VAL A 223 12.30 7.05 -3.77
N PRO A 224 12.70 7.99 -4.62
CA PRO A 224 12.93 7.72 -6.04
C PRO A 224 14.15 6.81 -6.22
N LEU A 225 13.98 5.71 -6.97
CA LEU A 225 15.02 4.67 -7.14
C LEU A 225 15.59 4.60 -8.55
N ALA A 226 14.74 4.61 -9.56
CA ALA A 226 15.15 4.43 -10.95
C ALA A 226 14.17 5.08 -11.91
N THR A 227 14.67 5.61 -13.01
CA THR A 227 13.87 6.05 -14.15
C THR A 227 13.45 4.86 -15.00
N ARG A 228 12.29 4.96 -15.67
CA ARG A 228 11.76 3.92 -16.55
C ARG A 228 10.93 4.50 -17.69
N ARG A 229 10.48 3.64 -18.60
CA ARG A 229 9.46 3.95 -19.61
C ARG A 229 8.16 3.24 -19.27
N PRO A 230 6.98 3.78 -19.66
CA PRO A 230 5.70 3.11 -19.46
C PRO A 230 5.71 1.69 -20.04
N GLY A 231 5.22 0.72 -19.27
CA GLY A 231 5.21 -0.68 -19.68
C GLY A 231 6.57 -1.41 -19.63
N ALA A 232 7.67 -0.77 -19.27
CA ALA A 232 8.94 -1.45 -19.05
C ALA A 232 8.78 -2.53 -17.97
N VAL A 233 9.47 -3.66 -18.20
CA VAL A 233 9.41 -4.85 -17.34
C VAL A 233 10.62 -4.83 -16.42
N HIS A 234 10.37 -4.97 -15.12
CA HIS A 234 11.41 -5.03 -14.10
C HIS A 234 11.18 -6.21 -13.17
N LYS A 235 12.27 -6.81 -12.72
CA LYS A 235 12.26 -7.78 -11.63
C LYS A 235 12.40 -7.00 -10.31
N LEU A 236 11.32 -6.94 -9.54
CA LEU A 236 11.25 -6.24 -8.27
C LEU A 236 11.31 -7.24 -7.12
N LYS A 237 12.11 -6.93 -6.10
CA LYS A 237 12.25 -7.77 -4.91
C LYS A 237 12.38 -6.91 -3.66
N ILE A 238 11.57 -7.21 -2.65
CA ILE A 238 11.71 -6.71 -1.29
C ILE A 238 12.26 -7.85 -0.46
N ALA A 239 13.36 -7.60 0.26
CA ALA A 239 14.09 -8.61 1.04
C ALA A 239 14.31 -8.11 2.46
N TYR A 240 13.78 -8.83 3.44
CA TYR A 240 13.82 -8.48 4.85
C TYR A 240 14.62 -9.48 5.66
N ASP A 241 15.64 -9.01 6.36
CA ASP A 241 16.44 -9.74 7.34
C ASP A 241 16.06 -9.28 8.75
N ARG A 242 15.23 -10.09 9.42
CA ARG A 242 14.78 -9.78 10.78
C ARG A 242 15.92 -9.69 11.78
N SER A 243 16.93 -10.56 11.66
CA SER A 243 18.07 -10.59 12.58
C SER A 243 18.94 -9.34 12.48
N ALA A 244 19.09 -8.80 11.28
CA ALA A 244 19.81 -7.56 11.04
C ALA A 244 18.93 -6.32 11.24
N GLY A 245 17.61 -6.46 11.32
CA GLY A 245 16.67 -5.34 11.30
C GLY A 245 16.74 -4.54 10.01
N LEU A 246 16.92 -5.22 8.87
CA LEU A 246 17.27 -4.64 7.59
C LEU A 246 16.27 -5.04 6.51
N VAL A 247 15.73 -4.06 5.80
CA VAL A 247 14.96 -4.27 4.56
C VAL A 247 15.73 -3.70 3.37
N ARG A 248 15.64 -4.38 2.22
CA ARG A 248 16.30 -4.00 0.97
C ARG A 248 15.31 -4.03 -0.18
N TRP A 249 15.42 -3.04 -1.07
CA TRP A 249 14.74 -3.01 -2.36
C TRP A 249 15.73 -3.33 -3.46
N LEU A 250 15.39 -4.31 -4.30
CA LEU A 250 16.24 -4.72 -5.41
C LEU A 250 15.45 -4.60 -6.73
N ILE A 251 16.05 -3.93 -7.71
CA ILE A 251 15.55 -3.84 -9.09
C ILE A 251 16.52 -4.58 -9.99
N ASP A 252 16.01 -5.54 -10.76
CA ASP A 252 16.78 -6.35 -11.72
C ASP A 252 18.02 -7.01 -11.08
N GLY A 253 17.87 -7.44 -9.83
CA GLY A 253 18.91 -8.10 -9.04
C GLY A 253 19.89 -7.17 -8.32
N ARG A 254 19.81 -5.85 -8.55
CA ARG A 254 20.68 -4.86 -7.88
C ARG A 254 19.96 -4.26 -6.68
N GLU A 255 20.64 -4.18 -5.54
CA GLU A 255 20.18 -3.43 -4.39
C GLU A 255 20.23 -1.93 -4.72
N VAL A 256 19.09 -1.24 -4.55
CA VAL A 256 18.92 0.18 -4.89
C VAL A 256 18.59 1.03 -3.67
N LEU A 257 18.07 0.40 -2.61
CA LEU A 257 17.83 1.04 -1.31
C LEU A 257 17.92 0.00 -0.20
N ARG A 258 18.36 0.44 0.96
CA ARG A 258 18.26 -0.31 2.23
C ARG A 258 17.81 0.59 3.37
N VAL A 259 17.08 0.02 4.32
CA VAL A 259 16.72 0.64 5.60
C VAL A 259 17.10 -0.32 6.72
N ASP A 260 17.98 0.10 7.61
CA ASP A 260 18.52 -0.68 8.74
C ASP A 260 18.01 -0.22 10.12
N ARG A 261 17.22 0.84 10.13
CA ARG A 261 16.55 1.36 11.31
C ARG A 261 15.04 1.37 11.11
N ILE A 262 14.46 0.18 10.98
CA ILE A 262 13.01 0.04 10.78
C ILE A 262 12.27 0.60 12.00
N GLY A 263 11.28 1.47 11.74
CA GLY A 263 10.53 2.21 12.76
C GLY A 263 10.99 3.65 12.98
N PHE A 264 12.05 4.07 12.28
CA PHE A 264 12.56 5.45 12.29
C PHE A 264 12.33 6.10 10.92
N ARG A 265 12.13 7.43 10.92
CA ARG A 265 12.04 8.24 9.71
C ARG A 265 13.37 8.20 8.95
N LEU A 266 13.29 8.34 7.65
CA LEU A 266 14.44 8.56 6.77
C LEU A 266 14.75 10.06 6.65
N ASP A 267 15.60 10.39 5.68
CA ASP A 267 15.85 11.78 5.30
C ASP A 267 14.54 12.48 4.94
N ARG A 268 14.32 13.66 5.49
CA ARG A 268 13.11 14.46 5.32
C ARG A 268 12.79 14.75 3.84
N ARG A 269 13.78 14.80 2.98
CA ARG A 269 13.61 15.05 1.53
C ARG A 269 12.75 14.04 0.81
N THR A 270 12.52 12.88 1.39
CA THR A 270 11.66 11.82 0.83
C THR A 270 10.36 11.63 1.59
N LEU A 271 10.10 12.49 2.58
CA LEU A 271 8.92 12.42 3.43
C LEU A 271 7.68 12.83 2.64
N THR A 272 6.64 12.00 2.66
CA THR A 272 5.34 12.27 2.01
C THR A 272 4.19 12.35 3.00
N LEU A 273 4.36 11.81 4.21
CA LEU A 273 3.41 11.91 5.30
C LEU A 273 4.16 11.87 6.63
N ASP A 274 3.76 12.70 7.59
CA ASP A 274 4.21 12.63 8.99
C ASP A 274 3.05 12.87 9.95
N GLU A 275 2.62 11.83 10.60
CA GLU A 275 1.54 11.84 11.61
C GLU A 275 2.08 11.93 13.05
N GLY A 276 3.36 12.29 13.21
CA GLY A 276 4.00 12.37 14.52
C GLY A 276 4.18 11.02 15.19
N GLY A 277 4.28 11.04 16.52
CA GLY A 277 4.50 9.87 17.36
C GLY A 277 5.96 9.55 17.60
N VAL A 278 6.21 8.57 18.47
CA VAL A 278 7.54 8.25 19.00
C VAL A 278 8.25 7.22 18.13
N GLU A 279 9.46 7.54 17.68
CA GLU A 279 10.30 6.61 16.94
C GLU A 279 10.80 5.47 17.83
N GLY A 280 10.86 4.28 17.27
CA GLY A 280 11.37 3.10 17.97
C GLY A 280 11.65 1.97 17.02
N ARG A 281 12.62 1.13 17.35
CA ARG A 281 12.96 -0.04 16.54
C ARG A 281 11.80 -1.00 16.43
N VAL A 282 11.53 -1.45 15.22
CA VAL A 282 10.49 -2.43 14.89
C VAL A 282 11.13 -3.62 14.20
N ALA A 283 10.67 -4.82 14.54
CA ALA A 283 11.15 -6.06 13.95
C ALA A 283 9.95 -6.94 13.54
N PRO A 284 9.34 -6.70 12.39
CA PRO A 284 8.25 -7.51 11.87
C PRO A 284 8.54 -9.01 11.98
N ARG A 285 7.57 -9.78 12.48
CA ARG A 285 7.73 -11.23 12.59
C ARG A 285 7.31 -11.97 11.33
N GLN A 286 6.60 -11.28 10.47
CA GLN A 286 6.12 -11.74 9.17
C GLN A 286 6.06 -10.57 8.18
N LEU A 287 5.94 -10.89 6.89
CA LEU A 287 5.52 -9.96 5.85
C LEU A 287 4.48 -10.63 4.97
N ASN A 288 3.40 -9.93 4.68
CA ASN A 288 2.45 -10.32 3.65
C ASN A 288 2.85 -9.68 2.32
N CYS A 289 2.77 -10.42 1.23
CA CYS A 289 3.08 -9.93 -0.11
C CYS A 289 1.79 -9.61 -0.86
N GLY A 290 1.78 -8.50 -1.59
CA GLY A 290 0.60 -8.03 -2.33
C GLY A 290 0.95 -7.31 -3.61
N MET A 291 -0.08 -6.89 -4.31
CA MET A 291 0.00 -6.12 -5.56
C MET A 291 -1.22 -5.23 -5.71
N GLY A 292 -1.05 -4.06 -6.31
CA GLY A 292 -2.16 -3.12 -6.37
C GLY A 292 -2.07 -2.04 -7.44
N LEU A 293 -3.22 -1.39 -7.62
CA LEU A 293 -3.38 -0.11 -8.30
C LEU A 293 -3.90 0.89 -7.26
N LEU A 294 -3.23 2.02 -7.15
CA LEU A 294 -3.53 3.04 -6.15
C LEU A 294 -3.72 4.42 -6.77
N SER A 295 -4.51 5.26 -6.09
CA SER A 295 -4.64 6.69 -6.34
C SER A 295 -4.86 7.38 -5.00
N LEU A 296 -3.95 8.27 -4.62
CA LEU A 296 -4.04 9.03 -3.37
C LEU A 296 -4.70 10.39 -3.58
N LEU A 297 -4.58 10.94 -4.78
CA LEU A 297 -5.02 12.28 -5.10
C LEU A 297 -6.15 12.22 -6.11
N ASP A 298 -7.36 12.48 -5.64
CA ASP A 298 -8.55 12.62 -6.46
C ASP A 298 -8.87 14.11 -6.67
N GLY A 299 -9.54 14.43 -7.76
CA GLY A 299 -9.94 15.80 -8.02
C GLY A 299 -11.12 15.90 -8.95
N SER A 300 -12.00 16.86 -8.67
CA SER A 300 -13.06 17.22 -9.59
C SER A 300 -12.51 18.07 -10.73
N TYR A 301 -12.91 17.74 -11.94
CA TYR A 301 -12.58 18.55 -13.11
C TYR A 301 -13.68 19.61 -13.35
N PRO A 302 -13.34 20.87 -13.73
CA PRO A 302 -12.00 21.43 -13.99
C PRO A 302 -11.29 21.98 -12.75
N THR A 303 -11.95 22.08 -11.61
CA THR A 303 -11.42 22.73 -10.42
C THR A 303 -11.79 21.93 -9.17
N GLY A 304 -10.88 21.52 -8.43
CA GLY A 304 -11.07 20.82 -7.18
C GLY A 304 -10.01 19.76 -7.01
N LYS A 305 -9.44 19.69 -5.84
CA LYS A 305 -8.42 18.73 -5.47
C LYS A 305 -8.70 18.18 -4.10
N GLY A 306 -8.42 16.92 -3.91
CA GLY A 306 -8.60 16.27 -2.63
C GLY A 306 -7.70 15.07 -2.50
N LEU A 307 -7.24 14.79 -1.30
CA LEU A 307 -6.66 13.51 -0.99
C LEU A 307 -7.77 12.52 -0.67
N VAL A 308 -7.64 11.33 -1.22
CA VAL A 308 -8.52 10.23 -0.87
C VAL A 308 -8.31 9.92 0.61
N ARG A 309 -9.30 10.23 1.43
CA ARG A 309 -9.44 9.86 2.85
C ARG A 309 -8.40 10.27 3.85
N LEU A 310 -7.22 10.59 3.44
CA LEU A 310 -6.15 10.99 4.33
C LEU A 310 -6.11 12.52 4.51
N SER A 311 -7.02 13.18 3.89
CA SER A 311 -7.03 14.60 3.57
C SER A 311 -7.40 15.56 4.68
N VAL A 312 -7.78 15.06 5.83
CA VAL A 312 -8.05 15.92 7.00
C VAL A 312 -6.78 16.38 7.71
N HIS A 313 -5.62 15.93 7.22
CA HIS A 313 -4.34 16.19 7.84
C HIS A 313 -3.53 17.23 7.06
N THR A 314 -2.92 18.14 7.78
CA THR A 314 -1.93 19.10 7.28
C THR A 314 -0.52 18.50 7.18
N ASN A 315 -0.41 17.17 7.30
CA ASN A 315 0.84 16.45 7.47
C ASN A 315 1.35 15.78 6.18
N TYR A 316 0.77 16.18 5.03
CA TYR A 316 1.17 15.73 3.70
C TYR A 316 2.23 16.63 3.10
N PHE A 317 3.13 16.00 2.37
CA PHE A 317 4.21 16.66 1.67
C PHE A 317 4.28 16.19 0.22
N GLU A 318 4.65 17.09 -0.67
CA GLU A 318 4.87 16.77 -2.07
C GLU A 318 6.00 15.75 -2.21
N PRO A 319 5.83 14.66 -2.98
CA PRO A 319 6.90 13.67 -3.21
C PRO A 319 7.91 14.17 -4.25
N SER A 320 8.42 15.37 -4.06
CA SER A 320 9.44 15.96 -4.93
C SER A 320 10.85 15.68 -4.40
N VAL A 321 11.82 15.78 -5.30
CA VAL A 321 13.22 15.75 -4.89
C VAL A 321 13.58 17.14 -4.34
N GLY A 322 13.98 17.20 -3.08
CA GLY A 322 14.35 18.44 -2.39
C GLY A 322 13.71 18.57 -1.02
N GLU A 323 13.63 19.78 -0.49
CA GLU A 323 12.92 20.03 0.76
C GLU A 323 11.41 19.81 0.56
N PRO A 324 10.76 18.97 1.39
CA PRO A 324 9.35 18.71 1.24
C PRO A 324 8.52 19.96 1.49
N ARG A 325 7.65 20.26 0.54
CA ARG A 325 6.62 21.32 0.73
C ARG A 325 5.38 20.68 1.32
N GLN A 326 4.91 21.25 2.42
CA GLN A 326 3.66 20.82 3.02
C GLN A 326 2.50 21.16 2.10
N GLU A 327 1.58 20.24 1.92
CA GLU A 327 0.40 20.39 1.09
C GLU A 327 -0.89 20.11 1.87
N SER A 328 -1.94 20.83 1.52
CA SER A 328 -3.30 20.57 1.96
C SER A 328 -4.18 20.36 0.73
N PHE A 329 -4.90 19.25 0.72
CA PHE A 329 -5.77 18.83 -0.38
C PHE A 329 -7.24 18.75 0.04
N VAL A 330 -7.64 19.50 1.05
CA VAL A 330 -9.04 19.53 1.46
C VAL A 330 -9.85 20.22 0.40
N ASP A 331 -10.79 19.51 -0.21
CA ASP A 331 -11.78 20.04 -1.11
C ASP A 331 -13.19 19.65 -0.64
N GLU A 332 -13.78 20.53 0.16
CA GLU A 332 -15.12 20.34 0.72
C GLU A 332 -16.24 20.42 -0.33
N ARG A 333 -15.92 20.91 -1.53
CA ARG A 333 -16.90 21.14 -2.61
C ARG A 333 -16.98 19.98 -3.58
N SER A 334 -15.99 19.09 -3.63
CA SER A 334 -16.03 17.99 -4.57
C SER A 334 -17.00 16.90 -4.11
N ALA A 335 -17.99 16.64 -4.94
CA ALA A 335 -18.87 15.49 -4.76
C ALA A 335 -18.11 14.19 -5.07
N GLU A 336 -18.54 13.07 -4.48
CA GLU A 336 -17.93 11.76 -4.67
C GLU A 336 -17.71 11.44 -6.15
N GLY A 337 -18.73 11.54 -6.97
CA GLY A 337 -18.65 11.23 -8.41
C GLY A 337 -17.81 12.19 -9.25
N SER A 338 -17.39 13.33 -8.70
CA SER A 338 -16.56 14.32 -9.42
C SER A 338 -15.06 14.17 -9.16
N ARG A 339 -14.63 13.24 -8.31
CA ARG A 339 -13.24 13.09 -7.90
C ARG A 339 -12.39 12.24 -8.83
N ILE A 340 -13.04 11.55 -9.75
CA ILE A 340 -12.37 10.75 -10.79
C ILE A 340 -12.31 11.59 -12.05
N TYR A 341 -11.10 12.02 -12.43
CA TYR A 341 -10.89 12.87 -13.60
C TYR A 341 -10.41 12.10 -14.84
N GLY A 342 -10.38 10.76 -14.77
CA GLY A 342 -9.96 9.88 -15.86
C GLY A 342 -8.59 9.25 -15.67
N GLN A 343 -8.01 9.36 -14.46
CA GLN A 343 -6.80 8.62 -14.10
C GLN A 343 -7.08 7.12 -13.97
N GLY A 344 -6.09 6.32 -14.28
CA GLY A 344 -6.17 4.88 -14.18
C GLY A 344 -4.82 4.20 -14.23
N GLY A 345 -4.81 2.89 -14.17
CA GLY A 345 -3.59 2.11 -14.22
C GLY A 345 -3.78 0.70 -14.77
N GLU A 346 -2.68 0.12 -15.19
CA GLU A 346 -2.57 -1.27 -15.60
C GLU A 346 -1.24 -1.83 -15.13
N PHE A 347 -1.26 -3.07 -14.67
CA PHE A 347 -0.02 -3.82 -14.51
C PHE A 347 -0.14 -5.24 -15.04
N ARG A 348 1.03 -5.83 -15.31
CA ARG A 348 1.20 -7.25 -15.59
C ARG A 348 2.23 -7.82 -14.63
N MET A 349 1.92 -8.95 -14.04
CA MET A 349 2.77 -9.69 -13.12
C MET A 349 2.91 -11.12 -13.61
N LYS A 350 4.16 -11.56 -13.80
CA LYS A 350 4.40 -12.91 -14.33
C LYS A 350 4.08 -13.98 -13.29
N ASN A 351 4.53 -13.78 -12.07
CA ASN A 351 4.32 -14.66 -10.92
C ASN A 351 4.68 -13.92 -9.64
N LEU A 352 4.25 -14.43 -8.51
CA LEU A 352 4.78 -14.04 -7.20
C LEU A 352 5.66 -15.17 -6.67
N VAL A 353 6.87 -14.84 -6.27
CA VAL A 353 7.81 -15.76 -5.63
C VAL A 353 8.06 -15.30 -4.20
N VAL A 354 7.87 -16.19 -3.25
CA VAL A 354 8.22 -15.97 -1.85
C VAL A 354 9.38 -16.88 -1.48
N SER A 355 10.35 -16.34 -0.78
CA SER A 355 11.47 -17.15 -0.30
C SER A 355 11.93 -16.71 1.08
N SER A 356 12.37 -17.68 1.87
CA SER A 356 13.09 -17.48 3.13
C SER A 356 14.38 -18.28 3.02
N VAL A 357 15.51 -17.60 2.86
CA VAL A 357 16.81 -18.24 2.59
C VAL A 357 17.82 -17.81 3.63
N ARG A 358 18.76 -18.70 3.98
CA ARG A 358 19.82 -18.38 4.94
C ARG A 358 20.59 -17.14 4.50
N ASN A 359 20.82 -16.24 5.42
CA ASN A 359 21.69 -15.09 5.17
C ASN A 359 23.11 -15.63 4.94
N ARG A 360 23.64 -15.44 3.72
CA ARG A 360 25.07 -15.68 3.46
C ARG A 360 25.81 -14.44 3.93
N ARG A 361 26.42 -14.52 5.12
CA ARG A 361 27.35 -13.51 5.60
C ARG A 361 28.56 -13.39 4.69
#